data_83fa33ecea015488160d21fd2153bcb3
#
_entry.id   83fa33ecea015488160d21fd2153bcb3
#
_cell.length_a   1.000
_cell.length_b   1.000
_cell.length_c   1.000
_cell.angle_alpha   90.00
_cell.angle_beta   90.00
_cell.angle_gamma   90.00
#
_symmetry.space_group_name_H-M   'P 1'
#
loop_
_entity.id
_entity.type
_entity.pdbx_description
1 polymer ?
#
loop_
_entity_poly.entity_id
_entity_poly.type
_entity_poly.pdbx_seq_one_letter_code
_entity_poly.pdbx_strand_id
1 'polypeptide(L)'
;MMLKPQYAILRFAKYKGPEIGHIEAHNERTKEKYASNPDVDTSRSHLNFHLVQPERKYRAEAERQIAEAKCRIRKDSVRVVETLVTASPEFFKGKKKAEIREFFEEAVRFIEKHQSKDSIISAVVHMDEKTPHMHLSFVPLTADGRLSAKDIVGNKKKLTWWQDEFWKHMVKKWPDLERGESASETGRTHIPPRLFKEATHLNRQRDMLLQLLGEVNPLNAKKKSTEIE
;
A
#
# COMPACT_ATOMS: atom_id res chain seq x y z
N MET A 1 -7.71 -18.09 22.19
CA MET A 1 -8.03 -17.42 20.91
C MET A 1 -6.71 -17.24 20.18
N MET A 2 -6.49 -17.91 19.03
CA MET A 2 -5.24 -17.73 18.28
C MET A 2 -5.17 -16.29 17.78
N LEU A 3 -4.07 -15.60 18.08
CA LEU A 3 -3.80 -14.27 17.52
C LEU A 3 -3.68 -14.41 16.00
N LYS A 4 -4.33 -13.53 15.26
CA LYS A 4 -4.17 -13.50 13.80
C LYS A 4 -2.76 -13.02 13.45
N PRO A 5 -2.10 -13.61 12.45
CA PRO A 5 -0.75 -13.24 12.06
C PRO A 5 -0.68 -11.77 11.62
N GLN A 6 0.39 -11.09 12.01
CA GLN A 6 0.63 -9.67 11.74
C GLN A 6 1.78 -9.54 10.76
N TYR A 7 1.49 -9.41 9.47
CA TYR A 7 2.51 -9.38 8.42
C TYR A 7 3.04 -7.97 8.17
N ALA A 8 4.38 -7.84 8.06
CA ALA A 8 5.00 -6.67 7.46
C ALA A 8 4.92 -6.77 5.92
N ILE A 9 4.50 -5.71 5.24
CA ILE A 9 4.23 -5.74 3.80
C ILE A 9 4.97 -4.61 3.10
N LEU A 10 5.79 -4.99 2.11
CA LEU A 10 6.51 -4.09 1.21
C LEU A 10 6.25 -4.50 -0.25
N ARG A 11 5.83 -3.58 -1.09
CA ARG A 11 5.57 -3.84 -2.51
C ARG A 11 6.09 -2.70 -3.36
N PHE A 12 6.44 -2.99 -4.63
CA PHE A 12 6.92 -2.00 -5.58
C PHE A 12 6.04 -1.96 -6.83
N ALA A 13 5.82 -0.75 -7.33
CA ALA A 13 5.25 -0.48 -8.64
C ALA A 13 6.21 0.42 -9.44
N LYS A 14 6.21 0.31 -10.77
CA LYS A 14 7.16 0.98 -11.67
C LYS A 14 6.38 1.84 -12.67
N TYR A 15 6.73 3.13 -12.78
CA TYR A 15 6.03 4.09 -13.63
C TYR A 15 6.98 4.77 -14.62
N LYS A 16 6.54 4.88 -15.87
CA LYS A 16 7.38 5.39 -16.96
C LYS A 16 7.22 6.90 -17.19
N GLY A 17 6.02 7.38 -17.37
CA GLY A 17 5.80 8.80 -17.67
C GLY A 17 4.34 9.21 -17.42
N PRO A 18 3.40 8.89 -18.32
CA PRO A 18 2.01 9.37 -18.17
C PRO A 18 1.35 8.95 -16.86
N GLU A 19 1.67 7.75 -16.35
CA GLU A 19 1.10 7.19 -15.14
C GLU A 19 1.51 7.95 -13.86
N ILE A 20 2.61 8.71 -13.89
CA ILE A 20 3.13 9.44 -12.72
C ILE A 20 2.11 10.46 -12.21
N GLY A 21 1.42 11.18 -13.13
CA GLY A 21 0.35 12.09 -12.71
C GLY A 21 -0.85 11.38 -12.06
N HIS A 22 -1.12 10.14 -12.44
CA HIS A 22 -2.23 9.37 -11.86
C HIS A 22 -1.91 8.90 -10.43
N ILE A 23 -0.65 8.47 -10.18
CA ILE A 23 -0.25 8.09 -8.82
C ILE A 23 -0.15 9.31 -7.91
N GLU A 24 0.40 10.44 -8.42
CA GLU A 24 0.42 11.70 -7.69
C GLU A 24 -1.00 12.10 -7.26
N ALA A 25 -1.95 12.10 -8.20
CA ALA A 25 -3.33 12.47 -7.90
C ALA A 25 -4.01 11.52 -6.90
N HIS A 26 -3.59 10.24 -6.84
CA HIS A 26 -4.04 9.30 -5.82
C HIS A 26 -3.37 9.60 -4.47
N ASN A 27 -2.08 9.77 -4.45
CA ASN A 27 -1.27 9.95 -3.26
C ASN A 27 -1.61 11.26 -2.54
N GLU A 28 -1.72 12.34 -3.31
CA GLU A 28 -2.01 13.68 -2.81
C GLU A 28 -3.52 13.97 -2.64
N ARG A 29 -4.38 12.95 -2.87
CA ARG A 29 -5.84 13.08 -2.75
C ARG A 29 -6.45 14.26 -3.54
N THR A 30 -5.94 14.52 -4.74
CA THR A 30 -6.40 15.65 -5.58
C THR A 30 -7.59 15.31 -6.49
N LYS A 31 -8.12 14.07 -6.45
CA LYS A 31 -9.30 13.65 -7.20
C LYS A 31 -10.57 13.92 -6.41
N GLU A 32 -11.62 14.35 -7.08
CA GLU A 32 -12.95 14.51 -6.47
C GLU A 32 -13.60 13.16 -6.11
N LYS A 33 -13.35 12.12 -6.92
CA LYS A 33 -13.92 10.78 -6.74
C LYS A 33 -12.86 9.69 -6.96
N TYR A 34 -12.94 8.65 -6.14
CA TYR A 34 -12.07 7.48 -6.18
C TYR A 34 -12.84 6.22 -6.61
N ALA A 35 -13.53 6.28 -7.76
CA ALA A 35 -14.39 5.18 -8.25
C ALA A 35 -13.66 3.82 -8.34
N SER A 36 -12.35 3.81 -8.61
CA SER A 36 -11.54 2.60 -8.63
C SER A 36 -11.10 2.10 -7.25
N ASN A 37 -11.32 2.88 -6.20
CA ASN A 37 -11.00 2.54 -4.82
C ASN A 37 -12.10 3.03 -3.86
N PRO A 38 -13.20 2.27 -3.73
CA PRO A 38 -14.34 2.64 -2.89
C PRO A 38 -14.04 2.67 -1.38
N ASP A 39 -12.84 2.21 -0.97
CA ASP A 39 -12.42 2.23 0.43
C ASP A 39 -11.92 3.62 0.88
N VAL A 40 -11.69 4.56 -0.05
CA VAL A 40 -11.27 5.93 0.28
C VAL A 40 -12.44 6.71 0.87
N ASP A 41 -12.27 7.11 2.11
CA ASP A 41 -13.19 8.01 2.81
C ASP A 41 -12.63 9.43 2.78
N THR A 42 -13.07 10.21 1.81
CA THR A 42 -12.57 11.58 1.60
C THR A 42 -12.82 12.52 2.79
N SER A 43 -13.82 12.23 3.63
CA SER A 43 -14.06 12.99 4.86
C SER A 43 -12.92 12.85 5.88
N ARG A 44 -12.14 11.76 5.78
CA ARG A 44 -11.00 11.45 6.64
C ARG A 44 -9.65 11.79 6.02
N SER A 45 -9.59 12.31 4.80
CA SER A 45 -8.32 12.63 4.11
C SER A 45 -7.48 13.67 4.85
N HIS A 46 -8.09 14.50 5.71
CA HIS A 46 -7.37 15.41 6.60
C HIS A 46 -6.51 14.70 7.67
N LEU A 47 -6.69 13.40 7.87
CA LEU A 47 -5.88 12.57 8.77
C LEU A 47 -4.59 12.06 8.11
N ASN A 48 -4.53 12.11 6.78
CA ASN A 48 -3.34 11.74 6.02
C ASN A 48 -2.18 12.68 6.37
N PHE A 49 -0.97 12.18 6.29
CA PHE A 49 0.20 13.02 6.60
C PHE A 49 1.41 12.60 5.80
N HIS A 50 2.28 13.57 5.53
CA HIS A 50 3.56 13.33 4.89
C HIS A 50 4.68 13.09 5.91
N LEU A 51 5.59 12.19 5.55
CA LEU A 51 6.91 12.04 6.17
C LEU A 51 7.98 12.72 5.30
N VAL A 52 7.79 12.70 3.99
CA VAL A 52 8.54 13.48 3.01
C VAL A 52 7.52 14.22 2.14
N GLN A 53 7.52 15.55 2.25
CA GLN A 53 6.64 16.43 1.47
C GLN A 53 7.22 16.61 0.07
N PRO A 54 6.45 16.46 -1.01
CA PRO A 54 6.95 16.75 -2.35
C PRO A 54 7.14 18.26 -2.54
N GLU A 55 8.30 18.67 -3.03
CA GLU A 55 8.58 20.09 -3.34
C GLU A 55 7.90 20.55 -4.62
N ARG A 56 7.64 19.63 -5.54
CA ARG A 56 7.07 19.83 -6.87
C ARG A 56 6.14 18.69 -7.22
N LYS A 57 5.44 18.83 -8.34
CA LYS A 57 4.74 17.66 -8.94
C LYS A 57 5.73 16.53 -9.19
N TYR A 58 5.31 15.31 -8.92
CA TYR A 58 6.16 14.09 -8.98
C TYR A 58 6.92 13.96 -10.30
N ARG A 59 6.24 14.25 -11.42
CA ARG A 59 6.89 14.19 -12.73
C ARG A 59 7.97 15.25 -12.88
N ALA A 60 7.70 16.49 -12.48
CA ALA A 60 8.66 17.58 -12.57
C ALA A 60 9.88 17.31 -11.68
N GLU A 61 9.67 16.77 -10.49
CA GLU A 61 10.76 16.40 -9.60
C GLU A 61 11.61 15.25 -10.15
N ALA A 62 10.97 14.22 -10.71
CA ALA A 62 11.68 13.13 -11.36
C ALA A 62 12.51 13.60 -12.56
N GLU A 63 11.97 14.47 -13.40
CA GLU A 63 12.67 15.05 -14.55
C GLU A 63 13.86 15.91 -14.11
N ARG A 64 13.73 16.68 -13.03
CA ARG A 64 14.82 17.47 -12.44
C ARG A 64 15.97 16.58 -11.96
N GLN A 65 15.69 15.58 -11.12
CA GLN A 65 16.70 14.68 -10.56
C GLN A 65 17.43 13.90 -11.67
N ILE A 66 16.70 13.42 -12.69
CA ILE A 66 17.27 12.70 -13.82
C ILE A 66 18.20 13.62 -14.63
N ALA A 67 17.82 14.88 -14.83
CA ALA A 67 18.63 15.86 -15.54
C ALA A 67 19.92 16.20 -14.77
N GLU A 68 19.83 16.40 -13.45
CA GLU A 68 20.98 16.65 -12.58
C GLU A 68 21.97 15.46 -12.56
N ALA A 69 21.43 14.23 -12.51
CA ALA A 69 22.23 13.01 -12.60
C ALA A 69 22.81 12.77 -14.01
N LYS A 70 22.46 13.60 -15.01
CA LYS A 70 22.86 13.46 -16.43
C LYS A 70 22.59 12.07 -17.00
N CYS A 71 21.51 11.43 -16.53
CA CYS A 71 21.17 10.08 -16.93
C CYS A 71 20.73 9.99 -18.39
N ARG A 72 21.15 8.92 -19.06
CA ARG A 72 20.57 8.54 -20.35
C ARG A 72 19.14 8.01 -20.14
N ILE A 73 18.18 8.66 -20.80
CA ILE A 73 16.76 8.27 -20.77
C ILE A 73 16.40 7.58 -22.08
N ARG A 74 15.69 6.45 -22.00
CA ARG A 74 15.00 5.82 -23.12
C ARG A 74 13.51 6.13 -23.04
N LYS A 75 12.79 5.99 -24.14
CA LYS A 75 11.34 6.22 -24.21
C LYS A 75 10.56 5.36 -23.19
N ASP A 76 11.04 4.16 -22.92
CA ASP A 76 10.43 3.17 -22.01
C ASP A 76 11.07 3.13 -20.60
N SER A 77 11.97 4.08 -20.29
CA SER A 77 12.61 4.13 -18.97
C SER A 77 11.59 4.34 -17.85
N VAL A 78 11.72 3.54 -16.79
CA VAL A 78 11.01 3.78 -15.52
C VAL A 78 11.62 5.01 -14.86
N ARG A 79 10.80 6.02 -14.61
CA ARG A 79 11.23 7.30 -14.04
C ARG A 79 10.91 7.42 -12.56
N VAL A 80 9.83 6.77 -12.12
CA VAL A 80 9.41 6.74 -10.72
C VAL A 80 9.14 5.30 -10.31
N VAL A 81 9.60 4.95 -9.14
CA VAL A 81 9.22 3.73 -8.43
C VAL A 81 8.39 4.14 -7.22
N GLU A 82 7.27 3.51 -7.04
CA GLU A 82 6.46 3.65 -5.84
C GLU A 82 6.63 2.43 -4.96
N THR A 83 6.81 2.65 -3.69
CA THR A 83 6.86 1.62 -2.64
C THR A 83 5.61 1.73 -1.80
N LEU A 84 4.78 0.69 -1.79
CA LEU A 84 3.67 0.56 -0.85
C LEU A 84 4.16 -0.16 0.40
N VAL A 85 4.05 0.50 1.54
CA VAL A 85 4.38 -0.05 2.86
C VAL A 85 3.13 -0.10 3.73
N THR A 86 2.89 -1.25 4.35
CA THR A 86 1.83 -1.41 5.35
C THR A 86 2.11 -2.63 6.24
N ALA A 87 1.20 -2.93 7.15
CA ALA A 87 1.14 -4.19 7.88
C ALA A 87 -0.29 -4.73 7.87
N SER A 88 -0.50 -5.93 8.39
CA SER A 88 -1.85 -6.48 8.57
C SER A 88 -2.72 -5.54 9.42
N PRO A 89 -4.03 -5.44 9.16
CA PRO A 89 -4.94 -4.57 9.92
C PRO A 89 -4.85 -4.78 11.43
N GLU A 90 -4.62 -6.01 11.85
CA GLU A 90 -4.48 -6.43 13.25
C GLU A 90 -3.32 -5.71 13.95
N PHE A 91 -2.22 -5.45 13.24
CA PHE A 91 -1.06 -4.73 13.76
C PHE A 91 -1.40 -3.28 14.17
N PHE A 92 -2.25 -2.61 13.39
CA PHE A 92 -2.62 -1.22 13.64
C PHE A 92 -3.79 -1.08 14.62
N LYS A 93 -4.48 -2.17 14.93
CA LYS A 93 -5.64 -2.13 15.82
C LYS A 93 -5.26 -1.67 17.23
N GLY A 94 -5.89 -0.59 17.68
CA GLY A 94 -5.66 -0.01 19.02
C GLY A 94 -4.42 0.88 19.11
N LYS A 95 -3.58 0.97 18.07
CA LYS A 95 -2.42 1.88 18.07
C LYS A 95 -2.85 3.34 17.92
N LYS A 96 -2.16 4.20 18.66
CA LYS A 96 -2.32 5.66 18.55
C LYS A 96 -1.65 6.19 17.29
N LYS A 97 -2.06 7.36 16.82
CA LYS A 97 -1.49 8.02 15.63
C LYS A 97 0.04 8.15 15.69
N ALA A 98 0.60 8.43 16.87
CA ALA A 98 2.04 8.52 17.07
C ALA A 98 2.76 7.19 16.82
N GLU A 99 2.21 6.07 17.29
CA GLU A 99 2.78 4.73 17.08
C GLU A 99 2.69 4.29 15.62
N ILE A 100 1.58 4.66 14.94
CA ILE A 100 1.42 4.42 13.50
C ILE A 100 2.45 5.24 12.72
N ARG A 101 2.64 6.52 13.08
CA ARG A 101 3.65 7.39 12.50
C ARG A 101 5.06 6.81 12.66
N GLU A 102 5.40 6.36 13.84
CA GLU A 102 6.69 5.74 14.16
C GLU A 102 6.99 4.51 13.30
N PHE A 103 5.97 3.67 13.01
CA PHE A 103 6.09 2.54 12.10
C PHE A 103 6.49 2.98 10.69
N PHE A 104 5.85 4.01 10.15
CA PHE A 104 6.16 4.49 8.80
C PHE A 104 7.48 5.27 8.74
N GLU A 105 7.85 5.99 9.78
CA GLU A 105 9.18 6.63 9.88
C GLU A 105 10.30 5.59 9.86
N GLU A 106 10.11 4.46 10.56
CA GLU A 106 11.08 3.36 10.50
C GLU A 106 11.15 2.72 9.11
N ALA A 107 10.02 2.60 8.43
CA ALA A 107 9.98 2.14 7.06
C ALA A 107 10.70 3.10 6.08
N VAL A 108 10.57 4.42 6.27
CA VAL A 108 11.36 5.40 5.50
C VAL A 108 12.85 5.21 5.76
N ARG A 109 13.27 5.08 7.02
CA ARG A 109 14.68 4.80 7.37
C ARG A 109 15.22 3.53 6.73
N PHE A 110 14.37 2.51 6.59
CA PHE A 110 14.75 1.30 5.84
C PHE A 110 15.00 1.60 4.36
N ILE A 111 14.11 2.33 3.71
CA ILE A 111 14.28 2.69 2.29
C ILE A 111 15.54 3.55 2.10
N GLU A 112 15.79 4.53 2.98
CA GLU A 112 16.97 5.41 2.92
C GLU A 112 18.31 4.65 3.06
N LYS A 113 18.34 3.46 3.66
CA LYS A 113 19.54 2.61 3.69
C LYS A 113 19.88 1.99 2.34
N HIS A 114 18.91 1.87 1.45
CA HIS A 114 19.04 1.17 0.17
C HIS A 114 18.89 2.09 -1.04
N GLN A 115 18.36 3.29 -0.82
CA GLN A 115 18.10 4.29 -1.85
C GLN A 115 18.45 5.68 -1.30
N SER A 116 19.09 6.53 -2.09
CA SER A 116 19.43 7.87 -1.65
C SER A 116 18.20 8.63 -1.18
N LYS A 117 18.32 9.30 -0.04
CA LYS A 117 17.29 10.18 0.50
C LYS A 117 16.87 11.27 -0.51
N ASP A 118 17.85 11.81 -1.23
CA ASP A 118 17.62 12.89 -2.21
C ASP A 118 16.83 12.41 -3.44
N SER A 119 16.75 11.09 -3.65
CA SER A 119 15.94 10.53 -4.73
C SER A 119 14.47 10.35 -4.35
N ILE A 120 14.10 10.49 -3.06
CA ILE A 120 12.73 10.36 -2.59
C ILE A 120 11.96 11.63 -2.96
N ILE A 121 10.85 11.46 -3.67
CA ILE A 121 9.96 12.54 -4.11
C ILE A 121 8.94 12.85 -3.02
N SER A 122 8.32 11.81 -2.47
CA SER A 122 7.24 11.92 -1.48
C SER A 122 7.15 10.64 -0.66
N ALA A 123 6.75 10.78 0.59
CA ALA A 123 6.31 9.68 1.44
C ALA A 123 5.05 10.13 2.20
N VAL A 124 3.88 9.71 1.74
CA VAL A 124 2.58 10.06 2.31
C VAL A 124 1.91 8.85 2.93
N VAL A 125 1.39 9.01 4.12
CA VAL A 125 0.64 7.99 4.86
C VAL A 125 -0.85 8.27 4.73
N HIS A 126 -1.58 7.30 4.19
CA HIS A 126 -3.04 7.34 4.11
C HIS A 126 -3.67 6.71 5.34
N MET A 127 -4.49 7.50 6.01
CA MET A 127 -5.29 7.13 7.18
C MET A 127 -6.80 7.11 6.84
N ASP A 128 -7.14 7.44 5.62
CA ASP A 128 -8.50 7.56 5.09
C ASP A 128 -9.03 6.30 4.39
N GLU A 129 -8.29 5.20 4.48
CA GLU A 129 -8.72 3.87 4.05
C GLU A 129 -8.82 2.91 5.25
N LYS A 130 -9.21 1.63 5.00
CA LYS A 130 -9.41 0.63 6.07
C LYS A 130 -8.15 0.34 6.88
N THR A 131 -6.99 0.34 6.22
CA THR A 131 -5.71 0.01 6.83
C THR A 131 -4.72 1.13 6.54
N PRO A 132 -4.04 1.69 7.56
CA PRO A 132 -2.97 2.67 7.34
C PRO A 132 -1.90 2.11 6.40
N HIS A 133 -1.53 2.88 5.39
CA HIS A 133 -0.47 2.50 4.46
C HIS A 133 0.26 3.73 3.93
N MET A 134 1.52 3.53 3.56
CA MET A 134 2.37 4.59 3.03
C MET A 134 2.66 4.35 1.55
N HIS A 135 2.50 5.39 0.75
CA HIS A 135 3.04 5.49 -0.59
C HIS A 135 4.34 6.30 -0.54
N LEU A 136 5.47 5.67 -0.84
CA LEU A 136 6.75 6.33 -0.96
C LEU A 136 7.21 6.25 -2.41
N SER A 137 7.33 7.40 -3.05
CA SER A 137 7.74 7.54 -4.45
C SER A 137 9.17 8.06 -4.54
N PHE A 138 10.00 7.44 -5.39
CA PHE A 138 11.40 7.84 -5.58
C PHE A 138 11.85 7.66 -7.04
N VAL A 139 12.89 8.40 -7.44
CA VAL A 139 13.57 8.22 -8.74
C VAL A 139 14.58 7.09 -8.61
N PRO A 140 14.54 6.04 -9.46
CA PRO A 140 15.43 4.89 -9.33
C PRO A 140 16.84 5.18 -9.84
N LEU A 141 17.56 6.07 -9.16
CA LEU A 141 18.94 6.42 -9.42
C LEU A 141 19.86 5.46 -8.67
N THR A 142 20.77 4.80 -9.39
CA THR A 142 21.81 3.95 -8.79
C THR A 142 22.94 4.78 -8.23
N ALA A 143 23.75 4.22 -7.33
CA ALA A 143 24.88 4.93 -6.70
C ALA A 143 25.91 5.45 -7.73
N ASP A 144 26.01 4.81 -8.90
CA ASP A 144 26.84 5.24 -10.02
C ASP A 144 26.13 6.20 -10.99
N GLY A 145 25.01 6.78 -10.59
CA GLY A 145 24.29 7.83 -11.32
C GLY A 145 23.48 7.35 -12.52
N ARG A 146 23.14 6.07 -12.64
CA ARG A 146 22.27 5.55 -13.73
C ARG A 146 20.81 5.49 -13.31
N LEU A 147 19.91 5.72 -14.27
CA LEU A 147 18.48 5.50 -14.08
C LEU A 147 18.14 4.02 -14.32
N SER A 148 17.99 3.23 -13.27
CA SER A 148 17.75 1.79 -13.41
C SER A 148 16.86 1.19 -12.29
N ALA A 149 15.57 1.16 -12.52
CA ALA A 149 14.65 0.42 -11.65
C ALA A 149 14.93 -1.11 -11.65
N LYS A 150 15.59 -1.64 -12.68
CA LYS A 150 15.99 -3.03 -12.74
C LYS A 150 17.10 -3.34 -11.72
N ASP A 151 18.07 -2.45 -11.57
CA ASP A 151 19.20 -2.67 -10.67
C ASP A 151 18.78 -2.46 -9.21
N ILE A 152 17.82 -1.58 -8.95
CA ILE A 152 17.32 -1.28 -7.59
C ILE A 152 16.27 -2.29 -7.15
N VAL A 153 15.13 -2.36 -7.85
CA VAL A 153 13.99 -3.21 -7.48
C VAL A 153 14.18 -4.66 -7.94
N GLY A 154 14.79 -4.82 -9.10
CA GLY A 154 15.17 -6.11 -9.66
C GLY A 154 14.01 -6.94 -10.20
N ASN A 155 14.22 -8.26 -10.14
CA ASN A 155 13.30 -9.32 -10.54
C ASN A 155 12.62 -9.96 -9.31
N LYS A 156 11.86 -11.05 -9.52
CA LYS A 156 11.16 -11.78 -8.46
C LYS A 156 12.06 -12.15 -7.27
N LYS A 157 13.31 -12.64 -7.53
CA LYS A 157 14.26 -12.99 -6.47
C LYS A 157 14.65 -11.77 -5.63
N LYS A 158 14.90 -10.63 -6.28
CA LYS A 158 15.27 -9.40 -5.57
C LYS A 158 14.07 -8.79 -4.82
N LEU A 159 12.84 -8.94 -5.34
CA LEU A 159 11.62 -8.55 -4.61
C LEU A 159 11.43 -9.38 -3.34
N THR A 160 11.73 -10.69 -3.39
CA THR A 160 11.73 -11.55 -2.19
C THR A 160 12.77 -11.05 -1.19
N TRP A 161 13.99 -10.76 -1.64
CA TRP A 161 15.05 -10.18 -0.80
C TRP A 161 14.62 -8.86 -0.15
N TRP A 162 13.97 -7.95 -0.90
CA TRP A 162 13.43 -6.69 -0.35
C TRP A 162 12.45 -6.94 0.78
N GLN A 163 11.54 -7.90 0.61
CA GLN A 163 10.54 -8.26 1.62
C GLN A 163 11.21 -8.88 2.86
N ASP A 164 12.23 -9.72 2.68
CA ASP A 164 13.00 -10.33 3.75
C ASP A 164 13.75 -9.29 4.58
N GLU A 165 14.47 -8.39 3.91
CA GLU A 165 15.24 -7.35 4.58
C GLU A 165 14.36 -6.31 5.27
N PHE A 166 13.21 -5.97 4.66
CA PHE A 166 12.22 -5.12 5.29
C PHE A 166 11.67 -5.75 6.57
N TRP A 167 11.25 -7.00 6.53
CA TRP A 167 10.80 -7.71 7.72
C TRP A 167 11.89 -7.78 8.79
N LYS A 168 13.11 -8.17 8.46
CA LYS A 168 14.26 -8.23 9.38
C LYS A 168 14.54 -6.86 10.01
N HIS A 169 14.33 -5.79 9.29
CA HIS A 169 14.49 -4.44 9.80
C HIS A 169 13.38 -4.08 10.80
N MET A 170 12.13 -4.29 10.42
CA MET A 170 10.96 -3.91 11.20
C MET A 170 10.79 -4.75 12.48
N VAL A 171 11.10 -6.05 12.41
CA VAL A 171 10.96 -6.98 13.56
C VAL A 171 11.89 -6.63 14.73
N LYS A 172 12.96 -5.90 14.50
CA LYS A 172 13.85 -5.41 15.60
C LYS A 172 13.10 -4.50 16.57
N LYS A 173 12.11 -3.78 16.09
CA LYS A 173 11.31 -2.83 16.89
C LYS A 173 9.92 -3.38 17.22
N TRP A 174 9.36 -4.20 16.34
CA TRP A 174 8.07 -4.86 16.49
C TRP A 174 8.23 -6.39 16.32
N PRO A 175 8.65 -7.08 17.39
CA PRO A 175 8.92 -8.54 17.35
C PRO A 175 7.73 -9.42 16.93
N ASP A 176 6.50 -8.92 17.10
CA ASP A 176 5.28 -9.63 16.74
C ASP A 176 4.98 -9.61 15.23
N LEU A 177 5.79 -8.88 14.43
CA LEU A 177 5.61 -8.85 12.99
C LEU A 177 6.17 -10.10 12.33
N GLU A 178 5.36 -10.73 11.51
CA GLU A 178 5.72 -11.88 10.71
C GLU A 178 6.11 -11.47 9.28
N ARG A 179 6.97 -12.27 8.67
CA ARG A 179 7.43 -12.05 7.29
C ARG A 179 6.31 -12.28 6.26
N GLY A 180 5.38 -13.14 6.55
CA GLY A 180 4.40 -13.65 5.59
C GLY A 180 4.99 -14.67 4.61
N GLU A 181 4.12 -15.47 4.00
CA GLU A 181 4.49 -16.50 3.05
C GLU A 181 4.74 -15.90 1.65
N SER A 182 5.73 -16.41 0.94
CA SER A 182 5.98 -15.98 -0.43
C SER A 182 4.95 -16.57 -1.41
N ALA A 183 4.65 -15.85 -2.49
CA ALA A 183 3.77 -16.37 -3.55
C ALA A 183 4.34 -17.63 -4.22
N SER A 184 5.66 -17.85 -4.15
CA SER A 184 6.30 -19.07 -4.65
C SER A 184 6.06 -20.29 -3.76
N GLU A 185 5.89 -20.09 -2.45
CA GLU A 185 5.59 -21.14 -1.49
C GLU A 185 4.11 -21.48 -1.47
N THR A 186 3.25 -20.47 -1.58
CA THR A 186 1.79 -20.64 -1.51
C THR A 186 1.13 -20.97 -2.84
N GLY A 187 1.83 -20.84 -3.97
CA GLY A 187 1.25 -20.95 -5.30
C GLY A 187 0.17 -19.91 -5.63
N ARG A 188 -0.06 -18.92 -4.76
CA ARG A 188 -1.10 -17.92 -4.94
C ARG A 188 -0.83 -17.04 -6.14
N THR A 189 -1.82 -16.93 -7.02
CA THR A 189 -1.80 -16.00 -8.15
C THR A 189 -2.10 -14.59 -7.67
N HIS A 190 -1.40 -13.60 -8.21
CA HIS A 190 -1.69 -12.21 -7.92
C HIS A 190 -3.08 -11.82 -8.43
N ILE A 191 -3.96 -11.43 -7.54
CA ILE A 191 -5.26 -10.83 -7.88
C ILE A 191 -5.08 -9.32 -7.82
N PRO A 192 -5.37 -8.57 -8.90
CA PRO A 192 -5.32 -7.11 -8.87
C PRO A 192 -6.17 -6.56 -7.71
N PRO A 193 -5.68 -5.56 -6.94
CA PRO A 193 -6.39 -5.03 -5.77
C PRO A 193 -7.83 -4.60 -6.06
N ARG A 194 -8.10 -4.05 -7.24
CA ARG A 194 -9.44 -3.67 -7.68
C ARG A 194 -10.38 -4.88 -7.71
N LEU A 195 -9.98 -5.96 -8.39
CA LEU A 195 -10.80 -7.17 -8.49
C LEU A 195 -11.01 -7.84 -7.13
N PHE A 196 -9.97 -7.83 -6.27
CA PHE A 196 -10.09 -8.33 -4.91
C PHE A 196 -11.10 -7.52 -4.08
N LYS A 197 -11.07 -6.19 -4.19
CA LYS A 197 -12.03 -5.30 -3.50
C LYS A 197 -13.46 -5.48 -4.02
N GLU A 198 -13.63 -5.56 -5.34
CA GLU A 198 -14.93 -5.84 -5.99
C GLU A 198 -15.50 -7.20 -5.55
N ALA A 199 -14.70 -8.26 -5.58
CA ALA A 199 -15.10 -9.59 -5.12
C ALA A 199 -15.49 -9.60 -3.63
N THR A 200 -14.72 -8.89 -2.79
CA THR A 200 -15.03 -8.77 -1.36
C THR A 200 -16.34 -8.03 -1.12
N HIS A 201 -16.61 -6.97 -1.88
CA HIS A 201 -17.87 -6.22 -1.82
C HIS A 201 -19.07 -7.08 -2.22
N LEU A 202 -18.97 -7.80 -3.35
CA LEU A 202 -19.99 -8.71 -3.82
C LEU A 202 -20.28 -9.84 -2.81
N ASN A 203 -19.25 -10.41 -2.21
CA ASN A 203 -19.42 -11.43 -1.17
C ASN A 203 -20.19 -10.89 0.04
N ARG A 204 -19.90 -9.67 0.50
CA ARG A 204 -20.65 -9.02 1.59
C ARG A 204 -22.12 -8.77 1.22
N GLN A 205 -22.39 -8.31 -0.01
CA GLN A 205 -23.76 -8.13 -0.50
C GLN A 205 -24.50 -9.45 -0.54
N ARG A 206 -23.86 -10.51 -1.05
CA ARG A 206 -24.42 -11.86 -1.05
C ARG A 206 -24.77 -12.33 0.37
N ASP A 207 -23.84 -12.20 1.31
CA ASP A 207 -24.03 -12.63 2.70
C ASP A 207 -25.17 -11.86 3.37
N MET A 208 -25.28 -10.55 3.12
CA MET A 208 -26.38 -9.70 3.60
C MET A 208 -27.74 -10.16 3.00
N LEU A 209 -27.79 -10.44 1.69
CA LEU A 209 -28.99 -10.93 1.04
C LEU A 209 -29.42 -12.31 1.57
N LEU A 210 -28.46 -13.21 1.80
CA LEU A 210 -28.74 -14.51 2.39
C LEU A 210 -29.29 -14.41 3.81
N GLN A 211 -28.78 -13.48 4.60
CA GLN A 211 -29.29 -13.19 5.94
C GLN A 211 -30.73 -12.66 5.88
N LEU A 212 -31.03 -11.69 5.01
CA LEU A 212 -32.37 -11.17 4.80
C LEU A 212 -33.36 -12.25 4.31
N LEU A 213 -32.94 -13.10 3.37
CA LEU A 213 -33.74 -14.22 2.90
C LEU A 213 -33.98 -15.27 3.99
N GLY A 214 -32.99 -15.51 4.86
CA GLY A 214 -33.13 -16.38 6.03
C GLY A 214 -34.13 -15.83 7.07
N GLU A 215 -34.19 -14.50 7.25
CA GLU A 215 -35.16 -13.84 8.11
C GLU A 215 -36.60 -13.87 7.56
N VAL A 216 -36.75 -13.93 6.25
CA VAL A 216 -38.06 -14.01 5.54
C VAL A 216 -38.53 -15.43 5.36
N ASN A 217 -37.79 -16.46 5.78
CA ASN A 217 -38.17 -17.86 5.61
C ASN A 217 -39.44 -18.17 6.41
N PRO A 218 -40.53 -18.72 5.79
CA PRO A 218 -41.83 -18.96 6.46
C PRO A 218 -41.78 -19.83 7.72
N LEU A 219 -40.70 -20.63 7.88
CA LEU A 219 -40.48 -21.42 9.08
C LEU A 219 -40.08 -20.55 10.30
N ASN A 220 -39.48 -19.39 10.12
CA ASN A 220 -39.17 -18.44 11.20
C ASN A 220 -40.37 -17.52 11.54
N ALA A 221 -41.27 -17.28 10.59
CA ALA A 221 -42.50 -16.53 10.81
C ALA A 221 -43.46 -17.27 11.75
N LYS A 222 -43.52 -18.61 11.69
CA LYS A 222 -44.32 -19.43 12.60
C LYS A 222 -43.81 -19.50 14.03
N LYS A 223 -42.49 -19.34 14.26
CA LYS A 223 -41.94 -19.34 15.63
C LYS A 223 -42.22 -18.04 16.40
N LYS A 224 -42.36 -16.92 15.70
CA LYS A 224 -42.70 -15.64 16.35
C LYS A 224 -44.20 -15.48 16.67
N SER A 225 -45.08 -16.21 16.01
CA SER A 225 -46.52 -16.17 16.33
C SER A 225 -46.92 -17.10 17.49
N THR A 226 -46.05 -18.04 17.89
CA THR A 226 -46.32 -18.96 19.04
C THR A 226 -45.72 -18.44 20.36
N GLU A 227 -45.02 -17.29 20.35
CA GLU A 227 -44.53 -16.64 21.58
C GLU A 227 -45.41 -15.45 22.04
N ILE A 228 -46.58 -15.23 21.40
CA ILE A 228 -47.51 -14.14 21.68
C ILE A 228 -48.90 -14.67 22.13
N GLU A 229 -49.05 -15.99 22.32
CA GLU A 229 -50.17 -16.58 23.04
C GLU A 229 -49.72 -17.08 24.43
#